data_6734037e52b9d3dcf75e72e8e383ba73
#
_entry.id   6734037e52b9d3dcf75e72e8e383ba73
#
_cell.length_a   1.000
_cell.length_b   1.000
_cell.length_c   1.000
_cell.angle_alpha   90.00
_cell.angle_beta   90.00
_cell.angle_gamma   90.00
#
_symmetry.space_group_name_H-M   'P 1'
#
loop_
_entity.id
_entity.type
_entity.pdbx_description
1 polymer ?
#
loop_
_entity_poly.entity_id
_entity_poly.type
_entity_poly.pdbx_seq_one_letter_code
_entity_poly.pdbx_strand_id
1 'polypeptide(L)'
;FKVIASTDDVKAAAYHVEGEQTWGVQFHPEVFHSTDGTKLLDNFLNICGCAKDWTPASFIESTVAELKERLGDDKVILALSGGVDSSVTAVLLHKAIGKNLTCIFVDHGLLRKNEFENVLKDYEHLGLNVIGVDAKEKFYKELAGVSEPEKKRKIIGKGFIDVFDEEARK
;
A
#
# COMPACT_ATOMS: atom_id res chain seq x y z
N PHE A 1 -16.78 -4.98 31.82
CA PHE A 1 -17.19 -4.80 30.42
C PHE A 1 -18.70 -4.87 30.30
N LYS A 2 -19.27 -3.94 29.60
CA LYS A 2 -20.68 -3.97 29.21
C LYS A 2 -20.79 -4.45 27.75
N VAL A 3 -21.43 -5.60 27.52
CA VAL A 3 -21.73 -6.07 26.17
C VAL A 3 -22.76 -5.13 25.53
N ILE A 4 -22.50 -4.66 24.33
CA ILE A 4 -23.35 -3.73 23.59
C ILE A 4 -23.89 -4.33 22.28
N ALA A 5 -23.33 -5.44 21.82
CA ALA A 5 -23.87 -6.23 20.73
C ALA A 5 -23.53 -7.72 20.90
N SER A 6 -24.44 -8.59 20.46
CA SER A 6 -24.28 -10.05 20.47
C SER A 6 -24.96 -10.66 19.24
N THR A 7 -24.57 -11.89 18.91
CA THR A 7 -25.28 -12.79 17.98
C THR A 7 -25.64 -14.08 18.71
N ASP A 8 -26.33 -14.99 18.03
CA ASP A 8 -26.65 -16.29 18.59
C ASP A 8 -25.40 -17.10 18.94
N ASP A 9 -24.34 -16.95 18.13
CA ASP A 9 -23.06 -17.68 18.27
C ASP A 9 -22.01 -16.92 19.08
N VAL A 10 -22.06 -15.58 19.10
CA VAL A 10 -21.06 -14.71 19.72
C VAL A 10 -21.70 -13.83 20.79
N LYS A 11 -21.50 -14.20 22.05
CA LYS A 11 -22.09 -13.48 23.20
C LYS A 11 -21.63 -12.04 23.38
N ALA A 12 -20.40 -11.71 22.93
CA ALA A 12 -19.81 -10.39 23.06
C ALA A 12 -19.22 -9.97 21.71
N ALA A 13 -20.09 -9.74 20.70
CA ALA A 13 -19.68 -9.24 19.40
C ALA A 13 -19.16 -7.78 19.45
N ALA A 14 -19.69 -6.98 20.37
CA ALA A 14 -19.14 -5.68 20.73
C ALA A 14 -19.32 -5.39 22.21
N TYR A 15 -18.42 -4.61 22.79
CA TYR A 15 -18.43 -4.28 24.21
C TYR A 15 -17.86 -2.87 24.47
N HIS A 16 -18.18 -2.34 25.63
CA HIS A 16 -17.64 -1.10 26.19
C HIS A 16 -16.94 -1.39 27.51
N VAL A 17 -15.78 -0.81 27.74
CA VAL A 17 -15.07 -0.89 29.01
C VAL A 17 -15.64 0.18 29.96
N GLU A 18 -16.28 -0.27 31.05
CA GLU A 18 -16.90 0.66 32.01
C GLU A 18 -15.84 1.53 32.69
N GLY A 19 -16.09 2.83 32.72
CA GLY A 19 -15.15 3.80 33.26
C GLY A 19 -14.09 4.32 32.28
N GLU A 20 -14.06 3.80 31.04
CA GLU A 20 -13.12 4.21 30.01
C GLU A 20 -13.86 4.56 28.70
N GLN A 21 -13.22 5.41 27.88
CA GLN A 21 -13.70 5.65 26.51
C GLN A 21 -13.11 4.62 25.53
N THR A 22 -13.33 3.34 25.85
CA THR A 22 -12.78 2.22 25.09
C THR A 22 -13.89 1.27 24.67
N TRP A 23 -13.98 1.00 23.38
CA TRP A 23 -14.93 0.05 22.78
C TRP A 23 -14.18 -1.00 21.99
N GLY A 24 -14.69 -2.23 22.02
CA GLY A 24 -14.16 -3.34 21.21
C GLY A 24 -15.23 -3.93 20.34
N VAL A 25 -14.86 -4.32 19.13
CA VAL A 25 -15.71 -5.08 18.19
C VAL A 25 -14.96 -6.30 17.69
N GLN A 26 -15.66 -7.40 17.44
CA GLN A 26 -15.11 -8.65 16.90
C GLN A 26 -15.43 -8.84 15.40
N PHE A 27 -15.95 -7.83 14.76
CA PHE A 27 -16.27 -7.83 13.32
C PHE A 27 -15.68 -6.60 12.66
N HIS A 28 -15.73 -6.56 11.35
CA HIS A 28 -15.22 -5.48 10.53
C HIS A 28 -16.34 -4.52 10.13
N PRO A 29 -16.54 -3.38 10.82
CA PRO A 29 -17.62 -2.44 10.49
C PRO A 29 -17.40 -1.75 9.14
N GLU A 30 -16.16 -1.68 8.64
CA GLU A 30 -15.78 -1.03 7.40
C GLU A 30 -16.10 -1.84 6.14
N VAL A 31 -16.36 -3.15 6.27
CA VAL A 31 -16.57 -3.99 5.09
C VAL A 31 -17.99 -3.90 4.56
N PHE A 32 -18.15 -4.16 3.28
CA PHE A 32 -19.42 -4.13 2.54
C PHE A 32 -20.55 -4.96 3.20
N HIS A 33 -20.23 -6.07 3.86
CA HIS A 33 -21.21 -6.94 4.50
C HIS A 33 -21.77 -6.41 5.82
N SER A 34 -21.18 -5.38 6.39
CA SER A 34 -21.67 -4.75 7.63
C SER A 34 -22.71 -3.68 7.30
N THR A 35 -24.00 -4.05 7.36
CA THR A 35 -25.11 -3.20 6.90
C THR A 35 -25.13 -1.80 7.53
N ASP A 36 -24.86 -1.69 8.83
CA ASP A 36 -24.79 -0.42 9.57
C ASP A 36 -23.36 -0.01 9.97
N GLY A 37 -22.34 -0.58 9.30
CA GLY A 37 -20.96 -0.36 9.67
C GLY A 37 -20.53 1.11 9.61
N THR A 38 -20.91 1.83 8.55
CA THR A 38 -20.66 3.28 8.43
C THR A 38 -21.27 4.08 9.56
N LYS A 39 -22.52 3.73 9.98
CA LYS A 39 -23.19 4.40 11.09
C LYS A 39 -22.50 4.14 12.42
N LEU A 40 -22.00 2.92 12.62
CA LEU A 40 -21.23 2.56 13.81
C LEU A 40 -19.95 3.40 13.89
N LEU A 41 -19.21 3.48 12.79
CA LEU A 41 -17.99 4.29 12.72
C LEU A 41 -18.30 5.77 12.91
N ASP A 42 -19.36 6.31 12.30
CA ASP A 42 -19.78 7.70 12.47
C ASP A 42 -20.13 8.04 13.91
N ASN A 43 -20.84 7.14 14.61
CA ASN A 43 -21.14 7.29 16.03
C ASN A 43 -19.86 7.32 16.87
N PHE A 44 -18.89 6.47 16.58
CA PHE A 44 -17.60 6.46 17.26
C PHE A 44 -16.83 7.77 17.04
N LEU A 45 -16.77 8.27 15.80
CA LEU A 45 -16.15 9.55 15.50
C LEU A 45 -16.82 10.73 16.24
N ASN A 46 -18.15 10.68 16.40
CA ASN A 46 -18.89 11.68 17.19
C ASN A 46 -18.51 11.60 18.68
N ILE A 47 -18.39 10.39 19.24
CA ILE A 47 -17.95 10.20 20.63
C ILE A 47 -16.52 10.75 20.83
N CYS A 48 -15.64 10.53 19.85
CA CYS A 48 -14.26 11.06 19.88
C CYS A 48 -14.16 12.56 19.65
N GLY A 49 -15.26 13.24 19.27
CA GLY A 49 -15.24 14.67 18.94
C GLY A 49 -14.47 15.02 17.68
N CYS A 50 -14.35 14.06 16.73
CA CYS A 50 -13.63 14.28 15.48
C CYS A 50 -14.34 15.31 14.59
N ALA A 51 -13.58 16.25 14.03
CA ALA A 51 -14.09 17.29 13.12
C ALA A 51 -14.61 16.75 11.79
N LYS A 52 -14.21 15.53 11.39
CA LYS A 52 -14.60 14.85 10.13
C LYS A 52 -14.26 15.67 8.87
N ASP A 53 -13.21 16.45 8.96
CA ASP A 53 -12.71 17.34 7.90
C ASP A 53 -11.70 16.65 6.96
N TRP A 54 -11.29 15.43 7.30
CA TRP A 54 -10.42 14.64 6.44
C TRP A 54 -11.19 14.08 5.24
N THR A 55 -10.67 14.32 4.04
CA THR A 55 -11.14 13.70 2.80
C THR A 55 -9.96 13.18 1.98
N PRO A 56 -10.16 12.18 1.09
CA PRO A 56 -9.08 11.76 0.18
C PRO A 56 -8.50 12.92 -0.65
N ALA A 57 -9.34 13.88 -1.05
CA ALA A 57 -8.89 15.05 -1.82
C ALA A 57 -7.99 15.96 -0.97
N SER A 58 -8.41 16.32 0.24
CA SER A 58 -7.60 17.16 1.13
C SER A 58 -6.30 16.47 1.55
N PHE A 59 -6.32 15.14 1.73
CA PHE A 59 -5.13 14.34 1.97
C PHE A 59 -4.15 14.39 0.79
N ILE A 60 -4.64 14.23 -0.44
CA ILE A 60 -3.80 14.30 -1.64
C ILE A 60 -3.13 15.67 -1.73
N GLU A 61 -3.90 16.76 -1.58
CA GLU A 61 -3.39 18.14 -1.67
C GLU A 61 -2.32 18.42 -0.60
N SER A 62 -2.60 18.09 0.66
CA SER A 62 -1.65 18.30 1.77
C SER A 62 -0.39 17.45 1.61
N THR A 63 -0.53 16.17 1.23
CA THR A 63 0.61 15.26 1.02
C THR A 63 1.49 15.71 -0.14
N VAL A 64 0.90 16.14 -1.25
CA VAL A 64 1.66 16.65 -2.39
C VAL A 64 2.41 17.93 -2.02
N ALA A 65 1.78 18.84 -1.26
CA ALA A 65 2.44 20.06 -0.80
C ALA A 65 3.62 19.75 0.14
N GLU A 66 3.44 18.85 1.11
CA GLU A 66 4.48 18.41 2.03
C GLU A 66 5.65 17.73 1.29
N LEU A 67 5.35 16.81 0.36
CA LEU A 67 6.37 16.15 -0.44
C LEU A 67 7.16 17.14 -1.28
N LYS A 68 6.49 18.12 -1.89
CA LYS A 68 7.14 19.17 -2.68
C LYS A 68 8.08 20.03 -1.84
N GLU A 69 7.65 20.43 -0.65
CA GLU A 69 8.48 21.20 0.29
C GLU A 69 9.69 20.39 0.75
N ARG A 70 9.47 19.10 1.09
CA ARG A 70 10.51 18.24 1.65
C ARG A 70 11.55 17.79 0.61
N LEU A 71 11.12 17.51 -0.61
CA LEU A 71 11.99 16.95 -1.66
C LEU A 71 12.59 18.05 -2.57
N GLY A 72 11.90 19.17 -2.75
CA GLY A 72 12.38 20.24 -3.61
C GLY A 72 12.75 19.74 -5.01
N ASP A 73 14.03 19.92 -5.38
CA ASP A 73 14.58 19.51 -6.67
C ASP A 73 15.30 18.14 -6.62
N ASP A 74 15.19 17.41 -5.52
CA ASP A 74 15.81 16.10 -5.38
C ASP A 74 15.27 15.10 -6.41
N LYS A 75 16.15 14.21 -6.87
CA LYS A 75 15.78 13.06 -7.69
C LYS A 75 15.41 11.90 -6.78
N VAL A 76 14.27 11.31 -7.05
CA VAL A 76 13.70 10.20 -6.26
C VAL A 76 13.53 8.97 -7.13
N ILE A 77 13.90 7.82 -6.59
CA ILE A 77 13.65 6.51 -7.18
C ILE A 77 12.61 5.77 -6.34
N LEU A 78 11.68 5.10 -7.02
CA LEU A 78 10.61 4.32 -6.38
C LEU A 78 10.55 2.92 -6.99
N ALA A 79 10.63 1.90 -6.13
CA ALA A 79 10.33 0.53 -6.54
C ALA A 79 8.82 0.33 -6.68
N LEU A 80 8.37 -0.10 -7.86
CA LEU A 80 6.98 -0.46 -8.11
C LEU A 80 6.78 -1.97 -7.91
N SER A 81 5.67 -2.34 -7.27
CA SER A 81 5.27 -3.73 -7.08
C SER A 81 4.08 -4.15 -7.95
N GLY A 82 3.50 -3.22 -8.71
CA GLY A 82 2.22 -3.41 -9.41
C GLY A 82 0.99 -3.38 -8.47
N GLY A 83 1.19 -3.21 -7.16
CA GLY A 83 0.12 -3.09 -6.17
C GLY A 83 -0.40 -1.67 -5.99
N VAL A 84 -1.57 -1.54 -5.35
CA VAL A 84 -2.26 -0.25 -5.14
C VAL A 84 -1.39 0.74 -4.39
N ASP A 85 -0.74 0.33 -3.30
CA ASP A 85 0.03 1.24 -2.44
C ASP A 85 1.21 1.88 -3.18
N SER A 86 1.99 1.07 -3.92
CA SER A 86 3.10 1.57 -4.72
C SER A 86 2.64 2.48 -5.85
N SER A 87 1.47 2.20 -6.45
CA SER A 87 0.87 3.03 -7.50
C SER A 87 0.41 4.38 -6.98
N VAL A 88 -0.27 4.40 -5.83
CA VAL A 88 -0.69 5.65 -5.17
C VAL A 88 0.54 6.48 -4.78
N THR A 89 1.55 5.86 -4.21
CA THR A 89 2.82 6.53 -3.87
C THR A 89 3.48 7.14 -5.11
N ALA A 90 3.54 6.41 -6.23
CA ALA A 90 4.10 6.91 -7.49
C ALA A 90 3.34 8.15 -8.00
N VAL A 91 2.01 8.12 -7.97
CA VAL A 91 1.17 9.24 -8.43
C VAL A 91 1.33 10.46 -7.53
N LEU A 92 1.38 10.30 -6.21
CA LEU A 92 1.60 11.40 -5.25
C LEU A 92 2.97 12.04 -5.44
N LEU A 93 4.03 11.23 -5.55
CA LEU A 93 5.38 11.70 -5.82
C LEU A 93 5.47 12.41 -7.19
N HIS A 94 4.87 11.84 -8.23
CA HIS A 94 4.86 12.46 -9.55
C HIS A 94 4.15 13.82 -9.55
N LYS A 95 3.04 13.95 -8.82
CA LYS A 95 2.37 15.25 -8.62
C LYS A 95 3.25 16.28 -7.88
N ALA A 96 4.08 15.81 -6.96
CA ALA A 96 4.96 16.68 -6.17
C ALA A 96 6.22 17.11 -6.92
N ILE A 97 6.95 16.16 -7.54
CA ILE A 97 8.30 16.39 -8.11
C ILE A 97 8.40 16.10 -9.62
N GLY A 98 7.33 15.67 -10.25
CA GLY A 98 7.25 15.49 -11.71
C GLY A 98 8.34 14.58 -12.28
N LYS A 99 9.15 15.12 -13.18
CA LYS A 99 10.22 14.38 -13.89
C LYS A 99 11.38 13.94 -13.00
N ASN A 100 11.48 14.45 -11.78
CA ASN A 100 12.49 14.03 -10.82
C ASN A 100 12.21 12.67 -10.20
N LEU A 101 11.02 12.10 -10.46
CA LEU A 101 10.67 10.73 -10.07
C LEU A 101 11.05 9.75 -11.18
N THR A 102 11.80 8.72 -10.83
CA THR A 102 12.01 7.53 -11.66
C THR A 102 11.49 6.31 -10.92
N CYS A 103 10.57 5.58 -11.55
CA CYS A 103 10.01 4.35 -11.01
C CYS A 103 10.72 3.15 -11.64
N ILE A 104 10.97 2.11 -10.86
CA ILE A 104 11.61 0.87 -11.32
C ILE A 104 10.65 -0.29 -11.07
N PHE A 105 10.29 -1.03 -12.12
CA PHE A 105 9.46 -2.22 -12.05
C PHE A 105 10.24 -3.45 -12.52
N VAL A 106 10.39 -4.44 -11.64
CA VAL A 106 11.25 -5.61 -11.87
C VAL A 106 10.42 -6.83 -12.24
N ASP A 107 10.69 -7.40 -13.40
CA ASP A 107 10.21 -8.75 -13.75
C ASP A 107 11.17 -9.80 -13.19
N HIS A 108 10.75 -10.43 -12.11
CA HIS A 108 11.50 -11.50 -11.44
C HIS A 108 11.09 -12.92 -11.94
N GLY A 109 10.27 -13.00 -12.99
CA GLY A 109 9.82 -14.26 -13.57
C GLY A 109 8.72 -15.00 -12.80
N LEU A 110 8.22 -14.43 -11.71
CA LEU A 110 7.14 -14.98 -10.89
C LEU A 110 5.87 -14.10 -10.94
N LEU A 111 5.83 -13.14 -11.88
CA LEU A 111 4.67 -12.31 -12.15
C LEU A 111 3.55 -13.15 -12.80
N ARG A 112 2.32 -12.64 -12.76
CA ARG A 112 1.20 -13.23 -13.49
C ARG A 112 1.41 -13.08 -14.99
N LYS A 113 0.70 -13.88 -15.76
CA LYS A 113 0.77 -13.83 -17.24
C LYS A 113 0.47 -12.40 -17.75
N ASN A 114 1.38 -11.85 -18.54
CA ASN A 114 1.33 -10.51 -19.13
C ASN A 114 1.27 -9.35 -18.12
N GLU A 115 1.56 -9.60 -16.83
CA GLU A 115 1.49 -8.56 -15.80
C GLU A 115 2.56 -7.49 -16.04
N PHE A 116 3.75 -7.89 -16.46
CA PHE A 116 4.85 -6.95 -16.72
C PHE A 116 4.47 -5.91 -17.78
N GLU A 117 4.02 -6.38 -18.94
CA GLU A 117 3.64 -5.51 -20.06
C GLU A 117 2.41 -4.65 -19.73
N ASN A 118 1.43 -5.21 -19.03
CA ASN A 118 0.22 -4.51 -18.67
C ASN A 118 0.53 -3.37 -17.68
N VAL A 119 1.30 -3.66 -16.64
CA VAL A 119 1.70 -2.67 -15.63
C VAL A 119 2.49 -1.52 -16.26
N LEU A 120 3.43 -1.80 -17.16
CA LEU A 120 4.19 -0.74 -17.85
C LEU A 120 3.27 0.16 -18.69
N LYS A 121 2.31 -0.41 -19.42
CA LYS A 121 1.33 0.36 -20.18
C LYS A 121 0.43 1.22 -19.31
N ASP A 122 -0.05 0.68 -18.20
CA ASP A 122 -0.92 1.39 -17.28
C ASP A 122 -0.20 2.60 -16.68
N TYR A 123 1.06 2.46 -16.33
CA TYR A 123 1.85 3.58 -15.79
C TYR A 123 2.26 4.60 -16.85
N GLU A 124 2.47 4.19 -18.11
CA GLU A 124 2.71 5.11 -19.22
C GLU A 124 1.52 6.08 -19.40
N HIS A 125 0.28 5.57 -19.30
CA HIS A 125 -0.93 6.41 -19.36
C HIS A 125 -1.03 7.42 -18.22
N LEU A 126 -0.37 7.15 -17.08
CA LEU A 126 -0.31 8.07 -15.95
C LEU A 126 0.82 9.12 -16.08
N GLY A 127 1.61 9.06 -17.16
CA GLY A 127 2.73 9.96 -17.41
C GLY A 127 3.95 9.72 -16.50
N LEU A 128 4.03 8.54 -15.86
CA LEU A 128 5.13 8.16 -14.99
C LEU A 128 6.35 7.73 -15.81
N ASN A 129 7.55 8.13 -15.36
CA ASN A 129 8.80 7.61 -15.91
C ASN A 129 9.10 6.26 -15.26
N VAL A 130 8.82 5.17 -15.98
CA VAL A 130 8.98 3.79 -15.45
C VAL A 130 10.03 3.03 -16.24
N ILE A 131 11.03 2.51 -15.55
CA ILE A 131 12.03 1.60 -16.08
C ILE A 131 11.59 0.17 -15.77
N GLY A 132 11.28 -0.61 -16.81
CA GLY A 132 11.03 -2.05 -16.68
C GLY A 132 12.35 -2.81 -16.75
N VAL A 133 12.63 -3.65 -15.75
CA VAL A 133 13.86 -4.44 -15.66
C VAL A 133 13.52 -5.92 -15.75
N ASP A 134 13.98 -6.61 -16.80
CA ASP A 134 13.91 -8.07 -16.90
C ASP A 134 15.06 -8.71 -16.10
N ALA A 135 14.75 -9.25 -14.95
CA ALA A 135 15.70 -9.93 -14.06
C ALA A 135 15.39 -11.43 -13.88
N LYS A 136 14.54 -12.02 -14.75
CA LYS A 136 14.06 -13.41 -14.64
C LYS A 136 15.19 -14.41 -14.43
N GLU A 137 16.21 -14.35 -15.27
CA GLU A 137 17.34 -15.27 -15.24
C GLU A 137 18.09 -15.24 -13.90
N LYS A 138 18.29 -14.05 -13.31
CA LYS A 138 18.91 -13.89 -12.00
C LYS A 138 18.10 -14.62 -10.93
N PHE A 139 16.79 -14.36 -10.87
CA PHE A 139 15.93 -14.97 -9.86
C PHE A 139 15.78 -16.47 -10.05
N TYR A 140 15.66 -16.97 -11.28
CA TYR A 140 15.60 -18.41 -11.55
C TYR A 140 16.86 -19.12 -11.09
N LYS A 141 18.04 -18.55 -11.36
CA LYS A 141 19.31 -19.10 -10.93
C LYS A 141 19.45 -19.16 -9.41
N GLU A 142 19.07 -18.10 -8.71
CA GLU A 142 19.18 -18.00 -7.26
C GLU A 142 18.16 -18.88 -6.53
N LEU A 143 17.01 -19.14 -7.13
CA LEU A 143 15.95 -19.96 -6.56
C LEU A 143 16.08 -21.46 -6.92
N ALA A 144 16.99 -21.82 -7.82
CA ALA A 144 17.16 -23.20 -8.27
C ALA A 144 17.48 -24.12 -7.08
N GLY A 145 16.68 -25.19 -6.90
CA GLY A 145 16.85 -26.17 -5.83
C GLY A 145 16.44 -25.70 -4.42
N VAL A 146 15.94 -24.48 -4.27
CA VAL A 146 15.46 -23.95 -2.99
C VAL A 146 14.00 -24.34 -2.78
N SER A 147 13.70 -25.19 -1.80
CA SER A 147 12.34 -25.65 -1.47
C SER A 147 11.73 -24.93 -0.27
N GLU A 148 12.57 -24.49 0.68
CA GLU A 148 12.14 -23.89 1.94
C GLU A 148 11.53 -22.49 1.70
N PRO A 149 10.28 -22.24 2.13
CA PRO A 149 9.59 -20.97 1.86
C PRO A 149 10.31 -19.73 2.38
N GLU A 150 10.85 -19.79 3.59
CA GLU A 150 11.55 -18.64 4.19
C GLU A 150 12.87 -18.32 3.49
N LYS A 151 13.59 -19.32 3.01
CA LYS A 151 14.77 -19.10 2.17
C LYS A 151 14.39 -18.45 0.84
N LYS A 152 13.31 -18.93 0.18
CA LYS A 152 12.80 -18.31 -1.04
C LYS A 152 12.49 -16.83 -0.81
N ARG A 153 11.77 -16.52 0.26
CA ARG A 153 11.41 -15.15 0.60
C ARG A 153 12.63 -14.25 0.75
N LYS A 154 13.66 -14.74 1.46
CA LYS A 154 14.92 -13.98 1.67
C LYS A 154 15.69 -13.78 0.37
N ILE A 155 15.78 -14.80 -0.47
CA ILE A 155 16.45 -14.70 -1.78
C ILE A 155 15.73 -13.69 -2.67
N ILE A 156 14.40 -13.79 -2.77
CA ILE A 156 13.60 -12.86 -3.56
C ILE A 156 13.79 -11.43 -3.06
N GLY A 157 13.65 -11.20 -1.75
CA GLY A 157 13.82 -9.88 -1.16
C GLY A 157 15.21 -9.28 -1.43
N LYS A 158 16.26 -10.09 -1.24
CA LYS A 158 17.63 -9.66 -1.56
C LYS A 158 17.80 -9.36 -3.05
N GLY A 159 17.33 -10.24 -3.92
CA GLY A 159 17.41 -10.08 -5.37
C GLY A 159 16.76 -8.78 -5.85
N PHE A 160 15.61 -8.39 -5.27
CA PHE A 160 14.98 -7.10 -5.55
C PHE A 160 15.87 -5.92 -5.18
N ILE A 161 16.44 -5.93 -3.98
CA ILE A 161 17.33 -4.85 -3.54
C ILE A 161 18.55 -4.75 -4.45
N ASP A 162 19.19 -5.87 -4.78
CA ASP A 162 20.36 -5.89 -5.65
C ASP A 162 20.05 -5.31 -7.05
N VAL A 163 18.92 -5.70 -7.66
CA VAL A 163 18.48 -5.16 -8.96
C VAL A 163 18.15 -3.67 -8.87
N PHE A 164 17.45 -3.28 -7.80
CA PHE A 164 17.09 -1.89 -7.58
C PHE A 164 18.33 -0.99 -7.40
N ASP A 165 19.32 -1.42 -6.63
CA ASP A 165 20.58 -0.70 -6.43
C ASP A 165 21.39 -0.60 -7.72
N GLU A 166 21.39 -1.64 -8.55
CA GLU A 166 22.05 -1.62 -9.87
C GLU A 166 21.43 -0.56 -10.80
N GLU A 167 20.10 -0.49 -10.85
CA GLU A 167 19.39 0.49 -11.68
C GLU A 167 19.49 1.91 -11.12
N ALA A 168 19.48 2.07 -9.79
CA ALA A 168 19.59 3.36 -9.13
C ALA A 168 20.93 4.06 -9.36
N ARG A 169 21.97 3.33 -9.73
CA ARG A 169 23.33 3.86 -9.99
C ARG A 169 23.57 4.29 -11.42
N LYS A 170 22.65 3.97 -12.34
CA LYS A 170 22.71 4.39 -13.76
C LYS A 170 22.20 5.81 -13.94
#